data_ccd69d4f2733a71f859826243feae589
#
_entry.id   ccd69d4f2733a71f859826243feae589
#
_cell.length_a   1.000
_cell.length_b   1.000
_cell.length_c   1.000
_cell.angle_alpha   90.00
_cell.angle_beta   90.00
_cell.angle_gamma   90.00
#
_symmetry.space_group_name_H-M   'P 1'
#
loop_
_entity.id
_entity.type
_entity.pdbx_description
1 polymer ?
#
loop_
_entity_poly.entity_id
_entity_poly.type
_entity_poly.pdbx_seq_one_letter_code
_entity_poly.pdbx_strand_id
1 'polypeptide(L)'
;MKRRVFAGAALGLAGGMVVSGRTGVSGWMTEAVAQESGVQAEALQGAGQQTAGQLAGGALVRKPLVLGMVLEPPALDPTAGAAAAIAEVVLYNVFETLVHVGPKGALSPLLAERWSGSDDGLTWTFHLRPGVKFQNGKPCDAAAVKFSFERAGRADSVNKDRAFFAAMSSVDAKDAQTVVIRLARPDADFLFMLGQATAVIVEPSSATGNGAQPVGTGPYRLGSWRRGTSLTLQAWPEFRDAASVSFPQVTFRFISEPAAQMAALMANEVDVFPRVTERAVARLKANPAWQVVVSGSRAKTLVAINHRRKVLADVRVRRAIAAAIDRQAVLKAGQLGHGTPIGSHYTPDAPGYVDMTAVNAHDPERARALLKEAGVKLPLSLSLTVPPPPYARQAAQVVMAQLAKVGIQCRVQQVEWAQWLEGTYRNHDYDLSIISHVEPLDLGNFTKPDYYWGYRSSRFDALYRQLVTAVNEKERLDLLAQVQKLLAEDCVLAWLYQPHWVSVARKSLAGLWDDMPMLVNDLRSMRWVS
;
A
#
# COMPACT_ATOMS: atom_id res chain seq x y z
N MET A 1 -27.55 8.54 -39.86
CA MET A 1 -27.84 7.95 -38.51
C MET A 1 -26.59 7.23 -38.01
N LYS A 2 -25.75 7.91 -37.22
CA LYS A 2 -24.56 7.32 -36.61
C LYS A 2 -24.82 7.23 -35.10
N ARG A 3 -24.95 6.03 -34.58
CA ARG A 3 -25.04 5.76 -33.14
C ARG A 3 -23.70 6.04 -32.50
N ARG A 4 -23.66 7.01 -31.59
CA ARG A 4 -22.53 7.24 -30.68
C ARG A 4 -22.64 6.22 -29.53
N VAL A 5 -21.63 5.39 -29.40
CA VAL A 5 -21.43 4.55 -28.22
C VAL A 5 -20.77 5.43 -27.16
N PHE A 6 -21.45 5.67 -26.06
CA PHE A 6 -20.87 6.27 -24.84
C PHE A 6 -20.08 5.20 -24.12
N ALA A 7 -18.77 5.31 -24.16
CA ALA A 7 -17.89 4.56 -23.26
C ALA A 7 -17.91 5.28 -21.90
N GLY A 8 -18.54 4.67 -20.90
CA GLY A 8 -18.49 5.12 -19.51
C GLY A 8 -17.09 4.98 -18.96
N ALA A 9 -16.46 6.09 -18.61
CA ALA A 9 -15.18 6.11 -17.92
C ALA A 9 -15.39 5.66 -16.47
N ALA A 10 -14.88 4.49 -16.12
CA ALA A 10 -14.81 4.03 -14.74
C ALA A 10 -13.81 4.88 -13.95
N LEU A 11 -14.27 5.47 -12.86
CA LEU A 11 -13.45 6.19 -11.88
C LEU A 11 -12.51 5.19 -11.18
N GLY A 12 -11.25 5.13 -11.62
CA GLY A 12 -10.20 4.40 -10.94
C GLY A 12 -9.68 5.16 -9.72
N LEU A 13 -9.97 4.68 -8.53
CA LEU A 13 -9.18 5.02 -7.34
C LEU A 13 -7.82 4.32 -7.46
N ALA A 14 -6.76 5.13 -7.43
CA ALA A 14 -5.36 4.70 -7.37
C ALA A 14 -4.96 3.67 -8.43
N GLY A 15 -4.91 4.07 -9.66
CA GLY A 15 -4.13 3.36 -10.66
C GLY A 15 -2.65 3.49 -10.31
N GLY A 16 -2.01 2.40 -9.88
CA GLY A 16 -0.57 2.35 -9.80
C GLY A 16 -0.01 2.69 -11.17
N MET A 17 0.74 3.77 -11.25
CA MET A 17 1.37 4.20 -12.48
C MET A 17 2.56 3.30 -12.78
N VAL A 18 2.47 2.57 -13.86
CA VAL A 18 3.63 1.94 -14.48
C VAL A 18 4.45 3.04 -15.14
N VAL A 19 5.51 3.46 -14.50
CA VAL A 19 6.61 4.15 -15.17
C VAL A 19 7.79 3.21 -15.12
N SER A 20 8.19 2.73 -16.28
CA SER A 20 9.46 2.05 -16.50
C SER A 20 10.60 3.00 -16.16
N GLY A 21 11.35 2.72 -15.12
CA GLY A 21 12.52 3.51 -14.79
C GLY A 21 13.06 3.24 -13.41
N ARG A 22 13.97 2.32 -13.33
CA ARG A 22 15.08 2.10 -12.37
C ARG A 22 14.88 2.54 -10.91
N THR A 23 14.84 1.52 -10.05
CA THR A 23 15.54 1.34 -8.78
C THR A 23 15.30 2.33 -7.65
N GLY A 24 15.00 1.76 -6.56
CA GLY A 24 15.14 2.34 -5.25
C GLY A 24 13.91 2.04 -4.41
N VAL A 25 14.02 1.03 -3.63
CA VAL A 25 13.01 0.53 -2.71
C VAL A 25 13.52 0.81 -1.32
N SER A 26 12.73 1.24 -0.42
CA SER A 26 13.08 1.54 0.97
C SER A 26 12.13 0.86 1.96
N GLY A 27 12.67 0.37 2.91
CA GLY A 27 12.71 0.05 4.27
C GLY A 27 11.56 -0.65 4.98
N TRP A 28 11.51 -2.00 5.07
CA TRP A 28 10.68 -2.66 6.11
C TRP A 28 11.22 -4.03 6.54
N MET A 29 11.61 -4.07 7.80
CA MET A 29 11.59 -5.12 8.81
C MET A 29 12.26 -6.45 8.58
N THR A 30 13.20 -6.71 9.45
CA THR A 30 13.60 -8.05 9.86
C THR A 30 13.55 -8.19 11.38
N GLU A 31 12.63 -9.00 11.88
CA GLU A 31 12.92 -9.86 13.02
C GLU A 31 12.91 -11.28 12.50
N ALA A 32 14.03 -11.75 12.08
CA ALA A 32 14.32 -13.18 11.91
C ALA A 32 15.82 -13.38 11.59
N VAL A 33 16.70 -12.82 12.41
CA VAL A 33 18.06 -13.35 12.52
C VAL A 33 18.07 -14.22 13.77
N ALA A 34 17.95 -15.52 13.57
CA ALA A 34 18.28 -16.47 14.61
C ALA A 34 19.82 -16.45 14.76
N GLN A 35 20.30 -15.69 15.74
CA GLN A 35 21.65 -15.88 16.25
C GLN A 35 21.71 -17.09 17.13
N GLU A 36 22.78 -17.84 16.94
CA GLU A 36 23.21 -18.98 17.75
C GLU A 36 23.08 -18.72 19.25
N SER A 37 22.23 -19.44 19.89
CA SER A 37 22.44 -20.11 21.18
C SER A 37 21.13 -20.82 21.58
N GLY A 38 21.24 -22.10 21.89
CA GLY A 38 20.14 -23.04 22.18
C GLY A 38 19.36 -22.77 23.46
N VAL A 39 19.01 -21.52 23.78
CA VAL A 39 18.22 -21.15 24.95
C VAL A 39 16.96 -20.34 24.59
N GLN A 40 16.82 -19.86 23.36
CA GLN A 40 15.62 -19.10 22.94
C GLN A 40 14.59 -19.90 22.13
N ALA A 41 14.87 -21.13 21.76
CA ALA A 41 13.93 -21.98 21.02
C ALA A 41 12.70 -22.39 21.87
N GLU A 42 12.85 -22.49 23.20
CA GLU A 42 11.72 -22.82 24.08
C GLU A 42 10.78 -21.64 24.36
N ALA A 43 11.26 -20.39 24.33
CA ALA A 43 10.43 -19.20 24.61
C ALA A 43 9.51 -18.82 23.42
N LEU A 44 9.94 -19.09 22.17
CA LEU A 44 9.12 -18.81 20.98
C LEU A 44 8.10 -19.93 20.70
N GLN A 45 8.35 -21.15 21.14
CA GLN A 45 7.34 -22.22 21.11
C GLN A 45 6.22 -21.98 22.14
N GLY A 46 6.50 -21.34 23.27
CA GLY A 46 5.51 -20.98 24.27
C GLY A 46 4.55 -19.85 23.85
N ALA A 47 5.02 -18.86 23.11
CA ALA A 47 4.19 -17.73 22.67
C ALA A 47 3.24 -18.11 21.50
N GLY A 48 3.67 -19.00 20.60
CA GLY A 48 2.82 -19.53 19.52
C GLY A 48 1.74 -20.49 20.01
N GLN A 49 1.98 -21.19 21.12
CA GLN A 49 1.01 -22.12 21.71
C GLN A 49 0.02 -21.45 22.66
N GLN A 50 0.39 -20.32 23.31
CA GLN A 50 -0.52 -19.62 24.21
C GLN A 50 -1.62 -18.82 23.49
N THR A 51 -1.40 -18.37 22.26
CA THR A 51 -2.47 -17.76 21.45
C THR A 51 -3.40 -18.77 20.78
N ALA A 52 -2.97 -20.01 20.59
CA ALA A 52 -3.82 -21.10 20.08
C ALA A 52 -4.64 -21.80 21.18
N GLY A 53 -4.21 -21.72 22.44
CA GLY A 53 -4.78 -22.49 23.57
C GLY A 53 -5.91 -21.80 24.36
N GLN A 54 -6.23 -20.54 24.11
CA GLN A 54 -7.27 -19.81 24.87
C GLN A 54 -8.51 -19.41 24.08
N LEU A 55 -8.69 -19.89 22.85
CA LEU A 55 -9.95 -19.82 22.13
C LEU A 55 -10.69 -21.15 22.27
N ALA A 56 -11.18 -21.43 23.46
CA ALA A 56 -11.96 -22.60 23.76
C ALA A 56 -13.25 -22.66 22.95
N GLY A 57 -13.43 -23.76 22.19
CA GLY A 57 -14.66 -24.53 22.17
C GLY A 57 -15.90 -23.99 21.48
N GLY A 58 -15.85 -22.94 20.65
CA GLY A 58 -16.94 -22.64 19.74
C GLY A 58 -16.71 -23.33 18.39
N ALA A 59 -17.58 -24.22 17.96
CA ALA A 59 -17.54 -24.77 16.61
C ALA A 59 -17.48 -23.64 15.60
N LEU A 60 -16.51 -23.66 14.65
CA LEU A 60 -16.40 -22.66 13.58
C LEU A 60 -17.74 -22.61 12.83
N VAL A 61 -18.43 -21.48 12.93
CA VAL A 61 -19.68 -21.26 12.19
C VAL A 61 -19.32 -21.03 10.74
N ARG A 62 -19.35 -22.09 9.93
CA ARG A 62 -19.03 -22.04 8.50
C ARG A 62 -20.24 -21.54 7.70
N LYS A 63 -20.39 -20.23 7.57
CA LYS A 63 -21.34 -19.63 6.65
C LYS A 63 -20.63 -18.79 5.59
N PRO A 64 -21.21 -18.59 4.40
CA PRO A 64 -20.64 -17.72 3.38
C PRO A 64 -20.40 -16.29 3.89
N LEU A 65 -19.48 -15.58 3.22
CA LEU A 65 -19.19 -14.16 3.45
C LEU A 65 -19.51 -13.36 2.18
N VAL A 66 -20.17 -12.23 2.33
CA VAL A 66 -20.36 -11.25 1.25
C VAL A 66 -19.55 -10.00 1.56
N LEU A 67 -18.54 -9.72 0.72
CA LEU A 67 -17.63 -8.59 0.85
C LEU A 67 -17.90 -7.58 -0.27
N GLY A 68 -18.14 -6.32 0.09
CA GLY A 68 -18.29 -5.24 -0.87
C GLY A 68 -16.94 -4.69 -1.32
N MET A 69 -16.79 -4.40 -2.61
CA MET A 69 -15.62 -3.73 -3.19
C MET A 69 -16.06 -2.53 -4.03
N VAL A 70 -15.28 -1.46 -4.00
CA VAL A 70 -15.52 -0.26 -4.82
C VAL A 70 -15.22 -0.53 -6.30
N LEU A 71 -14.16 -1.28 -6.57
CA LEU A 71 -13.65 -1.53 -7.92
C LEU A 71 -13.65 -3.01 -8.25
N GLU A 72 -14.10 -3.34 -9.46
CA GLU A 72 -13.91 -4.65 -10.05
C GLU A 72 -12.45 -4.81 -10.52
N PRO A 73 -11.77 -5.95 -10.26
CA PRO A 73 -10.47 -6.23 -10.86
C PRO A 73 -10.59 -6.40 -12.39
N PRO A 74 -9.68 -5.81 -13.19
CA PRO A 74 -9.71 -5.99 -14.65
C PRO A 74 -9.32 -7.41 -15.08
N ALA A 75 -8.51 -8.08 -14.27
CA ALA A 75 -8.02 -9.44 -14.44
C ALA A 75 -7.69 -10.03 -13.05
N LEU A 76 -7.24 -11.29 -12.98
CA LEU A 76 -6.92 -11.97 -11.71
C LEU A 76 -5.44 -12.37 -11.58
N ASP A 77 -4.58 -11.95 -12.51
CA ASP A 77 -3.14 -12.17 -12.44
C ASP A 77 -2.44 -10.95 -11.83
N PRO A 78 -1.98 -11.00 -10.57
CA PRO A 78 -1.28 -9.88 -9.94
C PRO A 78 0.16 -9.70 -10.45
N THR A 79 0.70 -10.69 -11.18
CA THR A 79 2.03 -10.60 -11.80
C THR A 79 2.00 -9.91 -13.17
N ALA A 80 0.79 -9.71 -13.73
CA ALA A 80 0.59 -9.09 -15.05
C ALA A 80 -0.28 -7.83 -14.99
N GLY A 81 -0.87 -7.50 -13.84
CA GLY A 81 -1.75 -6.35 -13.66
C GLY A 81 -1.37 -5.50 -12.45
N ALA A 82 -1.37 -4.17 -12.64
CA ALA A 82 -1.01 -3.22 -11.59
C ALA A 82 -2.20 -2.74 -10.73
N ALA A 83 -3.44 -3.08 -11.09
CA ALA A 83 -4.63 -2.60 -10.39
C ALA A 83 -4.73 -3.22 -8.98
N ALA A 84 -4.87 -2.37 -7.96
CA ALA A 84 -4.97 -2.80 -6.57
C ALA A 84 -6.12 -3.79 -6.33
N ALA A 85 -7.24 -3.64 -7.04
CA ALA A 85 -8.39 -4.53 -6.95
C ALA A 85 -8.05 -6.00 -7.27
N ILE A 86 -6.98 -6.27 -8.03
CA ILE A 86 -6.49 -7.63 -8.27
C ILE A 86 -5.98 -8.21 -6.95
N ALA A 87 -5.04 -7.53 -6.30
CA ALA A 87 -4.47 -7.96 -5.03
C ALA A 87 -5.54 -8.12 -3.95
N GLU A 88 -6.52 -7.23 -3.90
CA GLU A 88 -7.63 -7.26 -2.94
C GLU A 88 -8.47 -8.55 -3.02
N VAL A 89 -8.53 -9.19 -4.18
CA VAL A 89 -9.24 -10.46 -4.37
C VAL A 89 -8.31 -11.66 -4.21
N VAL A 90 -7.13 -11.63 -4.84
CA VAL A 90 -6.37 -12.87 -5.05
C VAL A 90 -5.20 -13.08 -4.10
N LEU A 91 -4.60 -11.99 -3.52
CA LEU A 91 -3.44 -12.13 -2.64
C LEU A 91 -3.84 -12.82 -1.34
N TYR A 92 -3.10 -13.86 -0.96
CA TYR A 92 -3.29 -14.76 0.18
C TYR A 92 -4.58 -15.59 0.13
N ASN A 93 -5.49 -15.28 -0.80
CA ASN A 93 -6.74 -15.99 -0.99
C ASN A 93 -6.64 -17.07 -2.07
N VAL A 94 -6.17 -16.71 -3.27
CA VAL A 94 -5.97 -17.63 -4.39
C VAL A 94 -4.49 -17.95 -4.58
N PHE A 95 -3.66 -16.90 -4.55
CA PHE A 95 -2.21 -17.01 -4.67
C PHE A 95 -1.53 -16.75 -3.33
N GLU A 96 -0.42 -17.42 -3.12
CA GLU A 96 0.45 -17.19 -1.98
C GLU A 96 1.86 -16.78 -2.41
N THR A 97 2.57 -16.18 -1.47
CA THR A 97 3.94 -15.72 -1.58
C THR A 97 4.86 -16.55 -0.67
N LEU A 98 6.17 -16.35 -0.74
CA LEU A 98 7.10 -17.04 0.18
C LEU A 98 6.84 -16.63 1.64
N VAL A 99 6.65 -15.34 1.88
CA VAL A 99 6.40 -14.76 3.20
C VAL A 99 5.04 -14.07 3.22
N HIS A 100 4.39 -14.03 4.36
CA HIS A 100 3.15 -13.28 4.57
C HIS A 100 3.47 -11.93 5.21
N VAL A 101 2.89 -10.86 4.69
CA VAL A 101 2.90 -9.53 5.31
C VAL A 101 1.56 -9.31 5.98
N GLY A 102 1.56 -9.30 7.29
CA GLY A 102 0.37 -9.07 8.12
C GLY A 102 0.17 -7.61 8.52
N PRO A 103 -0.76 -7.35 9.47
CA PRO A 103 -0.95 -6.03 10.04
C PRO A 103 0.36 -5.41 10.52
N LYS A 104 0.48 -4.09 10.41
CA LYS A 104 1.69 -3.32 10.75
C LYS A 104 2.95 -3.70 9.96
N GLY A 105 2.79 -4.50 8.90
CA GLY A 105 3.92 -4.97 8.10
C GLY A 105 4.68 -6.15 8.70
N ALA A 106 4.14 -6.81 9.71
CA ALA A 106 4.76 -7.98 10.35
C ALA A 106 4.95 -9.11 9.34
N LEU A 107 6.16 -9.65 9.27
CA LEU A 107 6.51 -10.77 8.40
C LEU A 107 6.29 -12.10 9.12
N SER A 108 5.70 -13.05 8.43
CA SER A 108 5.49 -14.40 8.95
C SER A 108 5.63 -15.47 7.86
N PRO A 109 5.90 -16.74 8.23
CA PRO A 109 5.98 -17.85 7.28
C PRO A 109 4.69 -18.06 6.49
N LEU A 110 4.83 -18.32 5.15
CA LEU A 110 3.73 -18.71 4.29
C LEU A 110 4.10 -19.94 3.45
N LEU A 111 4.52 -19.80 2.19
CA LEU A 111 5.05 -20.95 1.43
C LEU A 111 6.46 -21.35 1.91
N ALA A 112 7.27 -20.39 2.34
CA ALA A 112 8.48 -20.67 3.12
C ALA A 112 8.08 -20.84 4.58
N GLU A 113 8.53 -21.92 5.22
CA GLU A 113 8.37 -22.15 6.66
C GLU A 113 9.44 -21.42 7.50
N ARG A 114 10.61 -21.17 6.91
CA ARG A 114 11.71 -20.39 7.48
C ARG A 114 12.63 -19.86 6.39
N TRP A 115 13.41 -18.86 6.73
CA TRP A 115 14.43 -18.28 5.87
C TRP A 115 15.62 -17.75 6.69
N SER A 116 16.74 -17.54 6.02
CA SER A 116 17.91 -16.87 6.58
C SER A 116 18.60 -16.02 5.53
N GLY A 117 19.17 -14.90 5.94
CA GLY A 117 20.03 -14.05 5.13
C GLY A 117 21.49 -14.21 5.54
N SER A 118 22.42 -13.97 4.61
CA SER A 118 23.83 -13.83 4.92
C SER A 118 24.12 -12.47 5.58
N ASP A 119 25.23 -12.36 6.31
CA ASP A 119 25.61 -11.13 7.05
C ASP A 119 25.78 -9.91 6.14
N ASP A 120 26.14 -10.13 4.87
CA ASP A 120 26.27 -9.08 3.86
C ASP A 120 24.93 -8.71 3.18
N GLY A 121 23.84 -9.41 3.55
CA GLY A 121 22.50 -9.19 2.98
C GLY A 121 22.35 -9.60 1.51
N LEU A 122 23.34 -10.28 0.91
CA LEU A 122 23.35 -10.62 -0.51
C LEU A 122 22.77 -12.00 -0.83
N THR A 123 22.75 -12.92 0.13
CA THR A 123 22.27 -14.28 -0.10
C THR A 123 21.14 -14.63 0.87
N TRP A 124 20.02 -15.06 0.34
CA TRP A 124 18.85 -15.46 1.12
C TRP A 124 18.50 -16.91 0.82
N THR A 125 18.35 -17.72 1.86
CA THR A 125 17.95 -19.12 1.76
C THR A 125 16.54 -19.30 2.33
N PHE A 126 15.63 -19.83 1.52
CA PHE A 126 14.26 -20.14 1.91
C PHE A 126 14.03 -21.64 1.91
N HIS A 127 13.44 -22.14 2.99
CA HIS A 127 12.99 -23.53 3.11
C HIS A 127 11.48 -23.59 2.94
N LEU A 128 11.03 -24.23 1.87
CA LEU A 128 9.62 -24.33 1.52
C LEU A 128 8.92 -25.40 2.35
N ARG A 129 7.63 -25.19 2.59
CA ARG A 129 6.76 -26.20 3.19
C ARG A 129 6.69 -27.43 2.28
N PRO A 130 6.88 -28.66 2.81
CA PRO A 130 6.76 -29.87 2.03
C PRO A 130 5.31 -30.15 1.62
N GLY A 131 5.11 -30.80 0.48
CA GLY A 131 3.82 -31.32 0.03
C GLY A 131 2.79 -30.27 -0.40
N VAL A 132 3.16 -29.00 -0.54
CA VAL A 132 2.27 -27.95 -1.05
C VAL A 132 1.95 -28.24 -2.52
N LYS A 133 0.66 -28.13 -2.87
CA LYS A 133 0.18 -28.28 -4.24
C LYS A 133 -0.48 -27.00 -4.74
N PHE A 134 -0.43 -26.79 -6.03
CA PHE A 134 -1.32 -25.87 -6.72
C PHE A 134 -2.72 -26.48 -6.86
N GLN A 135 -3.71 -25.64 -7.11
CA GLN A 135 -5.13 -26.03 -7.25
C GLN A 135 -5.39 -26.97 -8.43
N ASN A 136 -4.45 -27.13 -9.35
CA ASN A 136 -4.47 -28.13 -10.42
C ASN A 136 -3.76 -29.44 -10.06
N GLY A 137 -3.38 -29.63 -8.79
CA GLY A 137 -2.75 -30.84 -8.26
C GLY A 137 -1.22 -30.93 -8.44
N LYS A 138 -0.59 -30.03 -9.21
CA LYS A 138 0.87 -30.02 -9.40
C LYS A 138 1.59 -29.53 -8.15
N PRO A 139 2.85 -30.01 -7.91
CA PRO A 139 3.61 -29.59 -6.74
C PRO A 139 4.01 -28.11 -6.84
N CYS A 140 4.00 -27.41 -5.69
CA CYS A 140 4.58 -26.09 -5.52
C CYS A 140 5.93 -26.26 -4.81
N ASP A 141 6.99 -26.28 -5.58
CA ASP A 141 8.36 -26.54 -5.14
C ASP A 141 9.32 -25.40 -5.51
N ALA A 142 10.60 -25.57 -5.23
CA ALA A 142 11.63 -24.59 -5.53
C ALA A 142 11.75 -24.24 -7.03
N ALA A 143 11.39 -25.18 -7.92
CA ALA A 143 11.39 -24.91 -9.36
C ALA A 143 10.25 -23.95 -9.74
N ALA A 144 9.07 -24.04 -9.10
CA ALA A 144 7.98 -23.09 -9.29
C ALA A 144 8.34 -21.68 -8.79
N VAL A 145 9.06 -21.58 -7.67
CA VAL A 145 9.56 -20.28 -7.17
C VAL A 145 10.56 -19.67 -8.15
N LYS A 146 11.54 -20.45 -8.59
CA LYS A 146 12.52 -20.04 -9.60
C LYS A 146 11.82 -19.51 -10.85
N PHE A 147 10.91 -20.31 -11.41
CA PHE A 147 10.12 -19.91 -12.58
C PHE A 147 9.39 -18.57 -12.37
N SER A 148 8.73 -18.41 -11.23
CA SER A 148 7.91 -17.22 -10.93
C SER A 148 8.76 -15.96 -10.90
N PHE A 149 9.91 -15.99 -10.22
CA PHE A 149 10.77 -14.81 -10.06
C PHE A 149 11.59 -14.50 -11.32
N GLU A 150 12.11 -15.53 -12.02
CA GLU A 150 12.77 -15.33 -13.30
C GLU A 150 11.81 -14.76 -14.35
N ARG A 151 10.57 -15.28 -14.43
CA ARG A 151 9.52 -14.73 -15.30
C ARG A 151 9.22 -13.27 -14.95
N ALA A 152 9.11 -12.93 -13.66
CA ALA A 152 8.82 -11.56 -13.22
C ALA A 152 9.96 -10.58 -13.54
N GLY A 153 11.23 -11.02 -13.52
CA GLY A 153 12.42 -10.21 -13.79
C GLY A 153 12.81 -10.07 -15.26
N ARG A 154 12.25 -10.85 -16.18
CA ARG A 154 12.59 -10.82 -17.62
C ARG A 154 12.42 -9.44 -18.24
N ALA A 155 13.18 -9.17 -19.29
CA ALA A 155 13.13 -7.88 -20.00
C ALA A 155 11.75 -7.56 -20.61
N ASP A 156 11.03 -8.59 -21.04
CA ASP A 156 9.68 -8.52 -21.62
C ASP A 156 8.56 -8.63 -20.57
N SER A 157 8.90 -8.72 -19.29
CA SER A 157 7.92 -8.84 -18.21
C SER A 157 7.07 -7.58 -18.04
N VAL A 158 5.76 -7.78 -17.89
CA VAL A 158 4.78 -6.74 -17.59
C VAL A 158 4.52 -6.60 -16.08
N ASN A 159 5.27 -7.34 -15.25
CA ASN A 159 5.19 -7.19 -13.80
C ASN A 159 5.58 -5.76 -13.39
N LYS A 160 4.73 -5.09 -12.60
CA LYS A 160 4.97 -3.69 -12.22
C LYS A 160 6.25 -3.52 -11.39
N ASP A 161 6.67 -4.57 -10.65
CA ASP A 161 7.87 -4.60 -9.82
C ASP A 161 9.02 -5.36 -10.52
N ARG A 162 9.02 -5.43 -11.86
CA ARG A 162 10.04 -6.10 -12.66
C ARG A 162 11.47 -5.76 -12.23
N ALA A 163 11.72 -4.49 -11.88
CA ALA A 163 13.05 -4.04 -11.49
C ALA A 163 13.54 -4.72 -10.18
N PHE A 164 12.63 -5.00 -9.25
CA PHE A 164 12.92 -5.74 -8.02
C PHE A 164 13.39 -7.18 -8.35
N PHE A 165 12.67 -7.89 -9.21
CA PHE A 165 13.04 -9.25 -9.61
C PHE A 165 14.28 -9.27 -10.49
N ALA A 166 14.49 -8.30 -11.35
CA ALA A 166 15.69 -8.17 -12.18
C ALA A 166 16.96 -7.83 -11.37
N ALA A 167 16.82 -7.36 -10.13
CA ALA A 167 17.93 -7.14 -9.21
C ALA A 167 18.41 -8.42 -8.51
N MET A 168 17.66 -9.52 -8.64
CA MET A 168 18.11 -10.85 -8.20
C MET A 168 19.15 -11.37 -9.22
N SER A 169 20.39 -11.52 -8.80
CA SER A 169 21.47 -12.02 -9.66
C SER A 169 21.32 -13.51 -9.97
N SER A 170 20.74 -14.28 -9.03
CA SER A 170 20.31 -15.66 -9.29
C SER A 170 19.13 -16.08 -8.39
N VAL A 171 18.34 -17.03 -8.88
CA VAL A 171 17.34 -17.77 -8.12
C VAL A 171 17.60 -19.25 -8.36
N ASP A 172 18.13 -19.94 -7.36
CA ASP A 172 18.60 -21.30 -7.48
C ASP A 172 17.70 -22.27 -6.69
N ALA A 173 17.07 -23.21 -7.38
CA ALA A 173 16.43 -24.37 -6.76
C ALA A 173 17.51 -25.41 -6.41
N LYS A 174 17.92 -25.47 -5.16
CA LYS A 174 18.96 -26.42 -4.70
C LYS A 174 18.45 -27.85 -4.63
N ASP A 175 17.21 -27.98 -4.20
CA ASP A 175 16.41 -29.20 -4.17
C ASP A 175 14.94 -28.80 -4.27
N ALA A 176 14.02 -29.73 -4.09
CA ALA A 176 12.57 -29.45 -4.20
C ALA A 176 12.05 -28.45 -3.16
N GLN A 177 12.75 -28.27 -2.03
CA GLN A 177 12.29 -27.48 -0.89
C GLN A 177 13.21 -26.32 -0.53
N THR A 178 14.37 -26.19 -1.19
CA THR A 178 15.36 -25.15 -0.86
C THR A 178 15.58 -24.21 -2.03
N VAL A 179 15.24 -22.94 -1.83
CA VAL A 179 15.52 -21.87 -2.78
C VAL A 179 16.60 -20.96 -2.22
N VAL A 180 17.63 -20.69 -3.03
CA VAL A 180 18.67 -19.70 -2.71
C VAL A 180 18.57 -18.55 -3.69
N ILE A 181 18.36 -17.34 -3.18
CA ILE A 181 18.28 -16.11 -3.96
C ILE A 181 19.52 -15.26 -3.67
N ARG A 182 20.22 -14.83 -4.72
CA ARG A 182 21.32 -13.89 -4.60
C ARG A 182 20.92 -12.55 -5.17
N LEU A 183 21.23 -11.50 -4.44
CA LEU A 183 20.95 -10.11 -4.82
C LEU A 183 22.21 -9.49 -5.42
N ALA A 184 22.06 -8.59 -6.39
CA ALA A 184 23.15 -7.79 -6.94
C ALA A 184 23.70 -6.76 -5.94
N ARG A 185 22.89 -6.40 -4.95
CA ARG A 185 23.20 -5.50 -3.82
C ARG A 185 22.24 -5.82 -2.66
N PRO A 186 22.60 -5.51 -1.41
CA PRO A 186 21.69 -5.66 -0.30
C PRO A 186 20.41 -4.84 -0.53
N ASP A 187 19.28 -5.35 -0.08
CA ASP A 187 17.99 -4.69 -0.17
C ASP A 187 17.24 -4.91 1.15
N ALA A 188 17.12 -3.86 1.95
CA ALA A 188 16.46 -3.89 3.26
C ALA A 188 14.95 -4.22 3.17
N ASP A 189 14.35 -4.05 1.98
CA ASP A 189 12.93 -4.29 1.74
C ASP A 189 12.63 -5.66 1.15
N PHE A 190 13.68 -6.43 0.90
CA PHE A 190 13.60 -7.66 0.14
C PHE A 190 12.49 -8.59 0.64
N LEU A 191 12.44 -8.87 1.93
CA LEU A 191 11.41 -9.76 2.51
C LEU A 191 9.99 -9.18 2.40
N PHE A 192 9.84 -7.87 2.64
CA PHE A 192 8.54 -7.22 2.49
C PHE A 192 8.05 -7.29 1.03
N MET A 193 8.94 -7.06 0.08
CA MET A 193 8.62 -7.15 -1.34
C MET A 193 8.26 -8.56 -1.77
N LEU A 194 8.87 -9.58 -1.16
CA LEU A 194 8.50 -10.99 -1.39
C LEU A 194 7.10 -11.35 -0.86
N GLY A 195 6.50 -10.52 -0.02
CA GLY A 195 5.11 -10.68 0.44
C GLY A 195 4.08 -9.89 -0.39
N GLN A 196 4.52 -9.14 -1.42
CA GLN A 196 3.62 -8.37 -2.25
C GLN A 196 2.91 -9.23 -3.31
N ALA A 197 1.78 -8.76 -3.80
CA ALA A 197 0.99 -9.47 -4.81
C ALA A 197 1.76 -9.78 -6.10
N THR A 198 2.74 -8.98 -6.45
CA THR A 198 3.62 -9.18 -7.61
C THR A 198 4.61 -10.33 -7.44
N ALA A 199 4.81 -10.80 -6.19
CA ALA A 199 5.73 -11.88 -5.82
C ALA A 199 5.03 -13.22 -5.54
N VAL A 200 3.76 -13.37 -5.93
CA VAL A 200 3.04 -14.66 -5.79
C VAL A 200 3.71 -15.74 -6.62
N ILE A 201 3.67 -16.96 -6.09
CA ILE A 201 4.19 -18.12 -6.79
C ILE A 201 3.12 -18.66 -7.73
N VAL A 202 3.45 -18.80 -9.01
CA VAL A 202 2.54 -19.23 -10.06
C VAL A 202 2.91 -20.61 -10.59
N GLU A 203 1.92 -21.40 -10.98
CA GLU A 203 2.12 -22.70 -11.62
C GLU A 203 2.57 -22.46 -13.09
N PRO A 204 3.73 -23.02 -13.50
CA PRO A 204 4.34 -22.68 -14.79
C PRO A 204 3.44 -22.88 -16.02
N SER A 205 2.65 -23.98 -16.08
CA SER A 205 1.85 -24.30 -17.25
C SER A 205 0.54 -23.51 -17.32
N SER A 206 0.06 -22.96 -16.21
CA SER A 206 -1.18 -22.16 -16.13
C SER A 206 -0.93 -20.67 -16.09
N ALA A 207 0.33 -20.23 -15.93
CA ALA A 207 0.68 -18.84 -15.67
C ALA A 207 0.14 -17.83 -16.70
N THR A 208 0.03 -18.20 -17.98
CA THR A 208 -0.52 -17.32 -19.03
C THR A 208 -2.04 -17.17 -18.96
N GLY A 209 -2.74 -18.10 -18.31
CA GLY A 209 -4.20 -18.12 -18.13
C GLY A 209 -4.68 -17.45 -16.85
N ASN A 210 -3.79 -17.09 -15.92
CA ASN A 210 -4.15 -16.61 -14.57
C ASN A 210 -5.01 -15.35 -14.56
N GLY A 211 -4.98 -14.55 -15.60
CA GLY A 211 -5.85 -13.37 -15.71
C GLY A 211 -7.34 -13.68 -15.71
N ALA A 212 -7.75 -14.85 -16.21
CA ALA A 212 -9.15 -15.29 -16.27
C ALA A 212 -9.44 -16.52 -15.41
N GLN A 213 -8.48 -17.44 -15.31
CA GLN A 213 -8.57 -18.72 -14.59
C GLN A 213 -7.36 -18.88 -13.68
N PRO A 214 -7.33 -18.19 -12.53
CA PRO A 214 -6.18 -18.20 -11.63
C PRO A 214 -5.99 -19.59 -11.00
N VAL A 215 -4.75 -20.09 -11.02
CA VAL A 215 -4.33 -21.34 -10.39
C VAL A 215 -3.21 -21.01 -9.39
N GLY A 216 -3.55 -20.96 -8.12
CA GLY A 216 -2.64 -20.68 -7.02
C GLY A 216 -2.52 -21.85 -6.05
N THR A 217 -1.93 -21.54 -4.88
CA THR A 217 -1.76 -22.47 -3.75
C THR A 217 -2.65 -22.10 -2.57
N GLY A 218 -3.38 -20.99 -2.66
CA GLY A 218 -4.18 -20.42 -1.58
C GLY A 218 -5.44 -21.22 -1.23
N PRO A 219 -6.09 -20.86 -0.10
CA PRO A 219 -7.24 -21.57 0.45
C PRO A 219 -8.51 -21.49 -0.41
N TYR A 220 -8.57 -20.59 -1.38
CA TYR A 220 -9.74 -20.40 -2.22
C TYR A 220 -9.40 -20.49 -3.69
N ARG A 221 -10.33 -21.00 -4.49
CA ARG A 221 -10.27 -21.02 -5.96
C ARG A 221 -11.43 -20.22 -6.55
N LEU A 222 -11.28 -19.76 -7.77
CA LEU A 222 -12.34 -19.08 -8.50
C LEU A 222 -13.53 -20.00 -8.69
N GLY A 223 -14.71 -19.59 -8.20
CA GLY A 223 -15.97 -20.27 -8.42
C GLY A 223 -16.71 -19.70 -9.63
N SER A 224 -16.95 -18.39 -9.62
CA SER A 224 -17.62 -17.70 -10.73
C SER A 224 -17.24 -16.22 -10.78
N TRP A 225 -17.33 -15.62 -11.95
CA TRP A 225 -17.16 -14.19 -12.15
C TRP A 225 -18.22 -13.63 -13.07
N ARG A 226 -19.14 -12.85 -12.51
CA ARG A 226 -20.14 -12.09 -13.26
C ARG A 226 -19.64 -10.64 -13.40
N ARG A 227 -19.09 -10.33 -14.56
CA ARG A 227 -18.52 -9.02 -14.85
C ARG A 227 -19.49 -7.88 -14.52
N GLY A 228 -18.95 -6.82 -13.93
CA GLY A 228 -19.70 -5.64 -13.46
C GLY A 228 -20.54 -5.87 -12.21
N THR A 229 -20.63 -7.11 -11.68
CA THR A 229 -21.54 -7.42 -10.58
C THR A 229 -20.85 -8.07 -9.39
N SER A 230 -20.23 -9.24 -9.59
CA SER A 230 -19.63 -10.00 -8.49
C SER A 230 -18.63 -11.05 -8.95
N LEU A 231 -17.72 -11.39 -8.06
CA LEU A 231 -16.79 -12.50 -8.17
C LEU A 231 -16.96 -13.40 -6.93
N THR A 232 -17.01 -14.70 -7.14
CA THR A 232 -17.17 -15.67 -6.05
C THR A 232 -15.95 -16.58 -5.98
N LEU A 233 -15.37 -16.68 -4.80
CA LEU A 233 -14.35 -17.64 -4.44
C LEU A 233 -14.98 -18.78 -3.63
N GLN A 234 -14.54 -20.02 -3.87
CA GLN A 234 -14.94 -21.21 -3.13
C GLN A 234 -13.76 -21.77 -2.36
N ALA A 235 -13.98 -22.19 -1.12
CA ALA A 235 -12.96 -22.89 -0.35
C ALA A 235 -12.45 -24.10 -1.14
N TRP A 236 -11.13 -24.29 -1.15
CA TRP A 236 -10.50 -25.42 -1.80
C TRP A 236 -10.36 -26.58 -0.81
N PRO A 237 -11.09 -27.71 -1.01
CA PRO A 237 -11.09 -28.83 -0.04
C PRO A 237 -9.72 -29.48 0.16
N GLU A 238 -8.85 -29.44 -0.87
CA GLU A 238 -7.51 -30.02 -0.82
C GLU A 238 -6.43 -29.03 -0.36
N PHE A 239 -6.83 -27.84 0.11
CA PHE A 239 -5.89 -26.91 0.71
C PHE A 239 -5.21 -27.56 1.92
N ARG A 240 -3.89 -27.37 2.05
CA ARG A 240 -3.07 -28.03 3.10
C ARG A 240 -3.59 -27.86 4.52
N ASP A 241 -4.33 -26.78 4.78
CA ASP A 241 -4.94 -26.45 6.06
C ASP A 241 -6.43 -26.10 5.89
N ALA A 242 -7.17 -26.97 5.18
CA ALA A 242 -8.59 -26.76 4.88
C ALA A 242 -9.47 -26.62 6.13
N ALA A 243 -9.03 -27.17 7.27
CA ALA A 243 -9.75 -27.03 8.54
C ALA A 243 -9.76 -25.59 9.05
N SER A 244 -8.74 -24.80 8.76
CA SER A 244 -8.62 -23.38 9.16
C SER A 244 -9.44 -22.43 8.31
N VAL A 245 -9.97 -22.86 7.16
CA VAL A 245 -10.72 -22.01 6.22
C VAL A 245 -12.10 -21.70 6.81
N SER A 246 -12.32 -20.44 7.15
CA SER A 246 -13.52 -19.99 7.88
C SER A 246 -14.78 -19.93 7.03
N PHE A 247 -14.65 -19.63 5.73
CA PHE A 247 -15.81 -19.43 4.85
C PHE A 247 -15.84 -20.49 3.76
N PRO A 248 -16.97 -21.22 3.56
CA PRO A 248 -17.09 -22.15 2.46
C PRO A 248 -17.11 -21.44 1.11
N GLN A 249 -17.58 -20.20 1.10
CA GLN A 249 -17.68 -19.34 -0.08
C GLN A 249 -17.54 -17.88 0.33
N VAL A 250 -16.85 -17.09 -0.50
CA VAL A 250 -16.77 -15.63 -0.36
C VAL A 250 -17.18 -14.98 -1.69
N THR A 251 -18.14 -14.06 -1.60
CA THR A 251 -18.62 -13.29 -2.77
C THR A 251 -18.18 -11.84 -2.63
N PHE A 252 -17.37 -11.36 -3.57
CA PHE A 252 -17.03 -9.95 -3.74
C PHE A 252 -18.08 -9.28 -4.60
N ARG A 253 -18.82 -8.30 -4.05
CA ARG A 253 -19.81 -7.49 -4.79
C ARG A 253 -19.19 -6.15 -5.18
N PHE A 254 -19.31 -5.78 -6.45
CA PHE A 254 -18.76 -4.52 -6.96
C PHE A 254 -19.81 -3.42 -6.86
N ILE A 255 -19.58 -2.43 -5.98
CA ILE A 255 -20.50 -1.34 -5.70
C ILE A 255 -19.69 -0.04 -5.64
N SER A 256 -19.64 0.71 -6.74
CA SER A 256 -18.84 1.93 -6.86
C SER A 256 -19.49 3.13 -6.16
N GLU A 257 -20.82 3.23 -6.21
CA GLU A 257 -21.53 4.42 -5.74
C GLU A 257 -21.72 4.43 -4.21
N PRO A 258 -21.31 5.48 -3.50
CA PRO A 258 -21.41 5.56 -2.03
C PRO A 258 -22.80 5.36 -1.47
N ALA A 259 -23.84 5.87 -2.15
CA ALA A 259 -25.22 5.68 -1.74
C ALA A 259 -25.66 4.22 -1.86
N ALA A 260 -25.22 3.51 -2.91
CA ALA A 260 -25.50 2.09 -3.11
C ALA A 260 -24.74 1.21 -2.10
N GLN A 261 -23.50 1.58 -1.71
CA GLN A 261 -22.74 0.92 -0.64
C GLN A 261 -23.52 0.95 0.67
N MET A 262 -24.02 2.14 1.05
CA MET A 262 -24.83 2.31 2.26
C MET A 262 -26.13 1.51 2.18
N ALA A 263 -26.83 1.55 1.06
CA ALA A 263 -28.05 0.79 0.87
C ALA A 263 -27.82 -0.73 1.02
N ALA A 264 -26.76 -1.27 0.41
CA ALA A 264 -26.39 -2.68 0.51
C ALA A 264 -26.05 -3.11 1.94
N LEU A 265 -25.32 -2.27 2.70
CA LEU A 265 -25.05 -2.50 4.11
C LEU A 265 -26.33 -2.53 4.95
N MET A 266 -27.19 -1.52 4.78
CA MET A 266 -28.46 -1.42 5.53
C MET A 266 -29.47 -2.51 5.17
N ALA A 267 -29.48 -2.96 3.91
CA ALA A 267 -30.30 -4.09 3.46
C ALA A 267 -29.74 -5.47 3.85
N ASN A 268 -28.55 -5.49 4.50
CA ASN A 268 -27.87 -6.74 4.87
C ASN A 268 -27.43 -7.60 3.66
N GLU A 269 -27.21 -6.98 2.52
CA GLU A 269 -26.76 -7.65 1.29
C GLU A 269 -25.24 -7.82 1.25
N VAL A 270 -24.52 -7.13 2.14
CA VAL A 270 -23.07 -7.18 2.31
C VAL A 270 -22.76 -7.32 3.80
N ASP A 271 -21.83 -8.20 4.14
CA ASP A 271 -21.42 -8.45 5.53
C ASP A 271 -20.25 -7.58 5.98
N VAL A 272 -19.37 -7.25 5.06
CA VAL A 272 -18.24 -6.35 5.27
C VAL A 272 -18.01 -5.50 4.03
N PHE A 273 -17.74 -4.22 4.24
CA PHE A 273 -17.33 -3.29 3.19
C PHE A 273 -16.03 -2.60 3.65
N PRO A 274 -14.86 -3.03 3.16
CA PRO A 274 -13.62 -2.33 3.38
C PRO A 274 -13.64 -0.95 2.70
N ARG A 275 -13.10 0.07 3.38
CA ARG A 275 -12.94 1.42 2.83
C ARG A 275 -14.25 2.06 2.34
N VAL A 276 -15.27 2.10 3.20
CA VAL A 276 -16.47 2.90 2.96
C VAL A 276 -16.13 4.39 2.95
N THR A 277 -17.00 5.20 2.35
CA THR A 277 -16.90 6.65 2.46
C THR A 277 -17.18 7.09 3.89
N GLU A 278 -16.39 8.03 4.42
CA GLU A 278 -16.43 8.47 5.82
C GLU A 278 -17.77 9.09 6.21
N ARG A 279 -18.54 9.65 5.26
CA ARG A 279 -19.88 10.20 5.51
C ARG A 279 -20.88 9.18 6.05
N ALA A 280 -20.65 7.89 5.75
CA ALA A 280 -21.47 6.78 6.21
C ALA A 280 -21.18 6.36 7.67
N VAL A 281 -19.99 6.67 8.19
CA VAL A 281 -19.46 6.12 9.44
C VAL A 281 -20.32 6.44 10.66
N ALA A 282 -20.77 7.70 10.81
CA ALA A 282 -21.54 8.11 11.98
C ALA A 282 -22.85 7.32 12.13
N ARG A 283 -23.56 7.09 10.99
CA ARG A 283 -24.83 6.35 10.97
C ARG A 283 -24.61 4.85 11.27
N LEU A 284 -23.51 4.29 10.78
CA LEU A 284 -23.19 2.86 10.99
C LEU A 284 -22.70 2.59 12.41
N LYS A 285 -21.92 3.51 13.00
CA LYS A 285 -21.51 3.41 14.41
C LYS A 285 -22.69 3.37 15.39
N ALA A 286 -23.80 4.03 15.07
CA ALA A 286 -25.00 4.05 15.91
C ALA A 286 -25.81 2.73 15.83
N ASN A 287 -25.55 1.87 14.86
CA ASN A 287 -26.28 0.62 14.68
C ASN A 287 -25.52 -0.56 15.34
N PRO A 288 -26.10 -1.22 16.36
CA PRO A 288 -25.43 -2.28 17.12
C PRO A 288 -25.10 -3.53 16.30
N ALA A 289 -25.72 -3.73 15.14
CA ALA A 289 -25.43 -4.85 14.24
C ALA A 289 -24.09 -4.72 13.53
N TRP A 290 -23.49 -3.52 13.53
CA TRP A 290 -22.28 -3.21 12.80
C TRP A 290 -21.14 -2.80 13.72
N GLN A 291 -19.92 -3.09 13.28
CA GLN A 291 -18.70 -2.52 13.82
C GLN A 291 -18.03 -1.67 12.75
N VAL A 292 -17.39 -0.61 13.20
CA VAL A 292 -16.58 0.27 12.36
C VAL A 292 -15.13 0.12 12.79
N VAL A 293 -14.29 -0.38 11.90
CA VAL A 293 -12.85 -0.50 12.11
C VAL A 293 -12.16 0.61 11.35
N VAL A 294 -11.43 1.44 12.07
CA VAL A 294 -10.60 2.51 11.50
C VAL A 294 -9.17 2.02 11.51
N SER A 295 -8.60 1.80 10.35
CA SER A 295 -7.24 1.28 10.20
C SER A 295 -6.30 2.35 9.65
N GLY A 296 -5.06 2.34 10.14
CA GLY A 296 -3.97 3.09 9.54
C GLY A 296 -3.68 2.65 8.12
N SER A 297 -2.94 3.49 7.40
CA SER A 297 -2.52 3.22 6.03
C SER A 297 -1.07 3.62 5.81
N ARG A 298 -0.52 3.31 4.66
CA ARG A 298 0.80 3.85 4.24
C ARG A 298 0.65 5.03 3.29
N ALA A 299 -0.57 5.54 3.14
CA ALA A 299 -0.83 6.68 2.28
C ALA A 299 -0.40 8.01 2.93
N LYS A 300 0.13 8.90 2.14
CA LYS A 300 0.59 10.24 2.53
C LYS A 300 -0.09 11.27 1.65
N THR A 301 -1.04 12.01 2.22
CA THR A 301 -1.68 13.15 1.55
C THR A 301 -0.84 14.40 1.77
N LEU A 302 -0.60 15.14 0.69
CA LEU A 302 0.36 16.24 0.69
C LEU A 302 -0.01 17.32 -0.36
N VAL A 303 0.58 18.51 -0.20
CA VAL A 303 0.70 19.48 -1.29
C VAL A 303 2.05 19.24 -1.96
N ALA A 304 2.02 18.73 -3.18
CA ALA A 304 3.19 18.62 -4.04
C ALA A 304 3.60 20.02 -4.47
N ILE A 305 4.90 20.32 -4.35
CA ILE A 305 5.51 21.61 -4.68
C ILE A 305 6.51 21.38 -5.81
N ASN A 306 6.37 22.12 -6.90
CA ASN A 306 7.25 21.98 -8.05
C ASN A 306 8.53 22.81 -7.87
N HIS A 307 9.64 22.15 -7.51
CA HIS A 307 10.93 22.81 -7.29
C HIS A 307 11.56 23.40 -8.57
N ARG A 308 11.04 23.07 -9.76
CA ARG A 308 11.50 23.65 -11.03
C ARG A 308 11.00 25.08 -11.24
N ARG A 309 9.97 25.49 -10.49
CA ARG A 309 9.47 26.85 -10.51
C ARG A 309 10.41 27.76 -9.68
N LYS A 310 10.96 28.80 -10.31
CA LYS A 310 11.99 29.66 -9.70
C LYS A 310 11.63 30.12 -8.27
N VAL A 311 10.41 30.57 -8.04
CA VAL A 311 9.96 31.03 -6.72
C VAL A 311 9.85 29.89 -5.71
N LEU A 312 9.49 28.67 -6.14
CA LEU A 312 9.34 27.49 -5.29
C LEU A 312 10.66 26.73 -5.08
N ALA A 313 11.72 27.06 -5.82
CA ALA A 313 13.08 26.56 -5.58
C ALA A 313 13.65 27.07 -4.24
N ASP A 314 13.20 28.25 -3.77
CA ASP A 314 13.61 28.80 -2.48
C ASP A 314 12.91 28.06 -1.33
N VAL A 315 13.71 27.46 -0.45
CA VAL A 315 13.21 26.70 0.71
C VAL A 315 12.38 27.57 1.66
N ARG A 316 12.68 28.89 1.76
CA ARG A 316 11.91 29.82 2.61
C ARG A 316 10.47 29.95 2.11
N VAL A 317 10.27 29.99 0.79
CA VAL A 317 8.94 30.03 0.19
C VAL A 317 8.19 28.72 0.44
N ARG A 318 8.86 27.57 0.31
CA ARG A 318 8.23 26.27 0.60
C ARG A 318 7.85 26.13 2.09
N ARG A 319 8.73 26.55 2.99
CA ARG A 319 8.45 26.62 4.43
C ARG A 319 7.29 27.58 4.76
N ALA A 320 7.21 28.70 4.05
CA ALA A 320 6.08 29.62 4.20
C ALA A 320 4.76 28.97 3.77
N ILE A 321 4.75 28.24 2.65
CA ILE A 321 3.57 27.46 2.22
C ILE A 321 3.18 26.45 3.29
N ALA A 322 4.13 25.67 3.82
CA ALA A 322 3.85 24.66 4.83
C ALA A 322 3.37 25.27 6.16
N ALA A 323 4.00 26.36 6.61
CA ALA A 323 3.62 27.06 7.85
C ALA A 323 2.26 27.78 7.74
N ALA A 324 1.82 28.15 6.54
CA ALA A 324 0.51 28.74 6.34
C ALA A 324 -0.64 27.72 6.49
N ILE A 325 -0.35 26.39 6.41
CA ILE A 325 -1.36 25.35 6.34
C ILE A 325 -1.59 24.71 7.71
N ASP A 326 -2.82 24.84 8.23
CA ASP A 326 -3.32 24.06 9.36
C ASP A 326 -3.72 22.67 8.89
N ARG A 327 -2.89 21.67 9.20
CA ARG A 327 -3.08 20.28 8.81
C ARG A 327 -4.37 19.69 9.35
N GLN A 328 -4.78 20.06 10.60
CA GLN A 328 -6.00 19.55 11.22
C GLN A 328 -7.25 20.07 10.50
N ALA A 329 -7.26 21.34 10.11
CA ALA A 329 -8.36 21.92 9.35
C ALA A 329 -8.48 21.25 7.96
N VAL A 330 -7.33 20.97 7.31
CA VAL A 330 -7.30 20.28 6.01
C VAL A 330 -7.77 18.83 6.15
N LEU A 331 -7.31 18.11 7.18
CA LEU A 331 -7.74 16.74 7.49
C LEU A 331 -9.26 16.67 7.74
N LYS A 332 -9.79 17.61 8.52
CA LYS A 332 -11.22 17.69 8.79
C LYS A 332 -12.04 17.91 7.53
N ALA A 333 -11.56 18.75 6.62
CA ALA A 333 -12.23 18.99 5.35
C ALA A 333 -12.12 17.81 4.37
N GLY A 334 -10.91 17.25 4.21
CA GLY A 334 -10.62 16.21 3.23
C GLY A 334 -11.06 14.81 3.63
N GLN A 335 -11.04 14.49 4.93
CA GLN A 335 -11.26 13.13 5.48
C GLN A 335 -12.20 13.10 6.69
N LEU A 336 -12.96 14.19 6.93
CA LEU A 336 -13.87 14.29 8.08
C LEU A 336 -13.18 13.99 9.44
N GLY A 337 -11.85 14.19 9.53
CA GLY A 337 -11.06 13.93 10.72
C GLY A 337 -10.51 12.51 10.83
N HIS A 338 -10.79 11.62 9.86
CA HIS A 338 -10.25 10.27 9.84
C HIS A 338 -8.83 10.24 9.24
N GLY A 339 -7.84 10.44 10.08
CA GLY A 339 -6.43 10.47 9.69
C GLY A 339 -5.54 10.99 10.82
N THR A 340 -4.24 11.01 10.57
CA THR A 340 -3.24 11.57 11.48
C THR A 340 -2.38 12.57 10.71
N PRO A 341 -2.21 13.82 11.19
CA PRO A 341 -1.27 14.77 10.59
C PRO A 341 0.15 14.19 10.53
N ILE A 342 0.86 14.47 9.44
CA ILE A 342 2.25 14.04 9.24
C ILE A 342 3.14 15.22 8.87
N GLY A 343 4.43 15.14 9.22
CA GLY A 343 5.42 16.18 8.94
C GLY A 343 6.52 15.76 7.98
N SER A 344 6.51 14.50 7.52
CA SER A 344 7.46 13.96 6.55
C SER A 344 6.78 12.92 5.65
N HIS A 345 7.53 12.36 4.70
CA HIS A 345 7.00 11.35 3.77
C HIS A 345 6.97 9.94 4.39
N TYR A 346 6.46 9.85 5.61
CA TYR A 346 6.34 8.61 6.37
C TYR A 346 5.09 8.65 7.24
N THR A 347 4.61 7.48 7.70
CA THR A 347 3.31 7.40 8.40
C THR A 347 3.44 6.82 9.80
N PRO A 348 2.61 7.26 10.77
CA PRO A 348 2.67 6.84 12.17
C PRO A 348 2.62 5.33 12.41
N ASP A 349 1.84 4.61 11.59
CA ASP A 349 1.72 3.14 11.72
C ASP A 349 2.90 2.39 11.11
N ALA A 350 3.85 3.11 10.53
CA ALA A 350 5.02 2.54 9.90
C ALA A 350 6.17 2.41 10.91
N PRO A 351 6.84 1.23 11.05
CA PRO A 351 8.05 1.10 11.88
C PRO A 351 9.12 2.12 11.48
N GLY A 352 9.71 2.77 12.49
CA GLY A 352 10.71 3.81 12.26
C GLY A 352 10.13 5.18 11.94
N TYR A 353 8.82 5.38 12.07
CA TYR A 353 8.22 6.72 11.98
C TYR A 353 8.79 7.65 13.06
N VAL A 354 9.08 8.87 12.63
CA VAL A 354 9.44 9.98 13.54
C VAL A 354 8.50 11.14 13.28
N ASP A 355 7.87 11.65 14.33
CA ASP A 355 7.00 12.81 14.19
C ASP A 355 7.79 14.07 13.86
N MET A 356 7.55 14.60 12.66
CA MET A 356 8.16 15.84 12.14
C MET A 356 7.15 16.97 12.00
N THR A 357 5.96 16.85 12.59
CA THR A 357 4.90 17.87 12.45
C THR A 357 5.30 19.23 13.02
N ALA A 358 6.16 19.25 14.01
CA ALA A 358 6.67 20.48 14.62
C ALA A 358 7.69 21.24 13.75
N VAL A 359 8.37 20.59 12.78
CA VAL A 359 9.44 21.21 11.97
C VAL A 359 8.89 22.37 11.12
N ASN A 360 7.72 22.19 10.52
CA ASN A 360 6.99 23.21 9.77
C ASN A 360 5.57 23.31 10.35
N ALA A 361 5.46 23.67 11.63
CA ALA A 361 4.20 23.84 12.31
C ALA A 361 3.37 24.98 11.70
N HIS A 362 2.04 24.93 11.90
CA HIS A 362 1.16 26.00 11.48
C HIS A 362 1.47 27.30 12.23
N ASP A 363 1.95 28.28 11.49
CA ASP A 363 2.30 29.62 11.97
C ASP A 363 2.20 30.63 10.80
N PRO A 364 1.05 31.28 10.61
CA PRO A 364 0.85 32.25 9.54
C PRO A 364 1.76 33.48 9.64
N GLU A 365 2.17 33.92 10.86
CA GLU A 365 3.08 35.05 11.05
C GLU A 365 4.48 34.66 10.56
N ARG A 366 4.94 33.48 10.95
CA ARG A 366 6.20 32.93 10.44
C ARG A 366 6.17 32.78 8.91
N ALA A 367 5.06 32.36 8.34
CA ALA A 367 4.88 32.27 6.88
C ALA A 367 5.07 33.61 6.19
N ARG A 368 4.46 34.70 6.71
CA ARG A 368 4.66 36.08 6.18
C ARG A 368 6.11 36.54 6.31
N ALA A 369 6.73 36.26 7.46
CA ALA A 369 8.15 36.62 7.69
C ALA A 369 9.06 35.93 6.66
N LEU A 370 8.87 34.62 6.43
CA LEU A 370 9.65 33.85 5.45
C LEU A 370 9.46 34.35 4.01
N LEU A 371 8.24 34.73 3.59
CA LEU A 371 8.01 35.33 2.27
C LEU A 371 8.73 36.67 2.12
N LYS A 372 8.72 37.49 3.17
CA LYS A 372 9.46 38.76 3.21
C LYS A 372 10.98 38.53 3.16
N GLU A 373 11.52 37.59 3.95
CA GLU A 373 12.93 37.18 3.95
C GLU A 373 13.38 36.64 2.57
N ALA A 374 12.49 35.98 1.85
CA ALA A 374 12.73 35.48 0.50
C ALA A 374 12.61 36.58 -0.58
N GLY A 375 12.22 37.82 -0.21
CA GLY A 375 12.05 38.92 -1.15
C GLY A 375 10.86 38.72 -2.12
N VAL A 376 9.85 37.93 -1.75
CA VAL A 376 8.69 37.65 -2.59
C VAL A 376 7.77 38.87 -2.64
N LYS A 377 7.44 39.31 -3.86
CA LYS A 377 6.40 40.34 -4.05
C LYS A 377 5.02 39.71 -3.85
N LEU A 378 4.24 40.36 -2.97
CA LEU A 378 2.87 39.93 -2.70
C LEU A 378 1.87 40.82 -3.46
N PRO A 379 0.71 40.29 -3.91
CA PRO A 379 0.32 38.87 -3.78
C PRO A 379 1.13 37.96 -4.71
N LEU A 380 1.57 36.81 -4.20
CA LEU A 380 2.17 35.76 -5.01
C LEU A 380 1.06 34.90 -5.65
N SER A 381 1.02 34.85 -6.97
CA SER A 381 0.03 34.02 -7.70
C SER A 381 0.63 32.66 -8.07
N LEU A 382 -0.06 31.56 -7.67
CA LEU A 382 0.34 30.17 -7.97
C LEU A 382 -0.84 29.40 -8.53
N SER A 383 -0.58 28.43 -9.39
CA SER A 383 -1.58 27.42 -9.79
C SER A 383 -1.70 26.33 -8.73
N LEU A 384 -2.91 25.87 -8.43
CA LEU A 384 -3.18 24.70 -7.60
C LEU A 384 -3.96 23.67 -8.42
N THR A 385 -3.25 22.68 -8.97
CA THR A 385 -3.83 21.60 -9.78
C THR A 385 -4.42 20.54 -8.86
N VAL A 386 -5.70 20.21 -9.08
CA VAL A 386 -6.48 19.34 -8.19
C VAL A 386 -7.07 18.17 -8.99
N PRO A 387 -6.64 16.92 -8.69
CA PRO A 387 -7.18 15.72 -9.31
C PRO A 387 -8.62 15.42 -8.85
N PRO A 388 -9.33 14.44 -9.49
CA PRO A 388 -10.74 14.19 -9.25
C PRO A 388 -11.16 13.76 -7.83
N PRO A 389 -10.32 13.07 -7.01
CA PRO A 389 -10.78 12.53 -5.74
C PRO A 389 -11.35 13.58 -4.79
N PRO A 390 -12.42 13.25 -4.05
CA PRO A 390 -13.09 14.19 -3.14
C PRO A 390 -12.15 14.79 -2.09
N TYR A 391 -11.23 14.00 -1.53
CA TYR A 391 -10.26 14.49 -0.55
C TYR A 391 -9.43 15.67 -1.08
N ALA A 392 -8.99 15.57 -2.35
CA ALA A 392 -8.17 16.61 -2.96
C ALA A 392 -8.96 17.89 -3.21
N ARG A 393 -10.20 17.74 -3.73
CA ARG A 393 -11.09 18.89 -4.01
C ARG A 393 -11.50 19.64 -2.73
N GLN A 394 -11.77 18.89 -1.65
CA GLN A 394 -12.18 19.49 -0.37
C GLN A 394 -10.96 20.12 0.35
N ALA A 395 -9.83 19.45 0.38
CA ALA A 395 -8.58 19.97 0.95
C ALA A 395 -8.13 21.24 0.21
N ALA A 396 -8.28 21.30 -1.11
CA ALA A 396 -7.87 22.45 -1.92
C ALA A 396 -8.56 23.76 -1.50
N GLN A 397 -9.85 23.71 -1.13
CA GLN A 397 -10.59 24.89 -0.68
C GLN A 397 -9.98 25.46 0.61
N VAL A 398 -9.63 24.59 1.57
CA VAL A 398 -9.05 25.01 2.84
C VAL A 398 -7.62 25.53 2.62
N VAL A 399 -6.80 24.79 1.86
CA VAL A 399 -5.41 25.18 1.54
C VAL A 399 -5.40 26.54 0.83
N MET A 400 -6.22 26.74 -0.19
CA MET A 400 -6.34 28.01 -0.91
C MET A 400 -6.69 29.17 0.05
N ALA A 401 -7.69 28.97 0.91
CA ALA A 401 -8.11 30.00 1.86
C ALA A 401 -7.02 30.34 2.90
N GLN A 402 -6.27 29.36 3.35
CA GLN A 402 -5.17 29.57 4.31
C GLN A 402 -3.97 30.26 3.66
N LEU A 403 -3.59 29.90 2.44
CA LEU A 403 -2.52 30.55 1.67
C LEU A 403 -2.86 32.00 1.35
N ALA A 404 -4.12 32.31 1.06
CA ALA A 404 -4.57 33.69 0.82
C ALA A 404 -4.34 34.61 2.04
N LYS A 405 -4.46 34.10 3.27
CA LYS A 405 -4.21 34.86 4.52
C LYS A 405 -2.76 35.34 4.67
N VAL A 406 -1.84 34.70 3.99
CA VAL A 406 -0.41 35.07 4.00
C VAL A 406 0.04 35.74 2.71
N GLY A 407 -0.90 36.09 1.81
CA GLY A 407 -0.64 36.80 0.56
C GLY A 407 -0.29 35.89 -0.63
N ILE A 408 -0.52 34.56 -0.53
CA ILE A 408 -0.39 33.64 -1.65
C ILE A 408 -1.77 33.37 -2.24
N GLN A 409 -2.00 33.79 -3.48
CA GLN A 409 -3.25 33.62 -4.20
C GLN A 409 -3.17 32.38 -5.11
N CYS A 410 -3.98 31.35 -4.83
CA CYS A 410 -4.02 30.13 -5.62
C CYS A 410 -5.15 30.18 -6.65
N ARG A 411 -4.82 29.95 -7.92
CA ARG A 411 -5.77 29.67 -8.98
C ARG A 411 -6.01 28.15 -9.04
N VAL A 412 -7.14 27.70 -8.54
CA VAL A 412 -7.51 26.29 -8.54
C VAL A 412 -7.84 25.81 -9.96
N GLN A 413 -7.21 24.73 -10.37
CA GLN A 413 -7.42 24.04 -11.65
C GLN A 413 -7.86 22.59 -11.36
N GLN A 414 -9.17 22.33 -11.45
CA GLN A 414 -9.69 20.97 -11.36
C GLN A 414 -9.48 20.26 -12.69
N VAL A 415 -8.87 19.09 -12.65
CA VAL A 415 -8.50 18.32 -13.84
C VAL A 415 -8.95 16.87 -13.69
N GLU A 416 -9.12 16.17 -14.80
CA GLU A 416 -9.32 14.71 -14.81
C GLU A 416 -7.97 13.97 -14.68
N TRP A 417 -8.02 12.68 -14.30
CA TRP A 417 -6.79 11.90 -14.07
C TRP A 417 -5.83 11.91 -15.27
N ALA A 418 -6.35 11.74 -16.48
CA ALA A 418 -5.50 11.76 -17.68
C ALA A 418 -4.76 13.11 -17.85
N GLN A 419 -5.45 14.21 -17.55
CA GLN A 419 -4.87 15.56 -17.61
C GLN A 419 -3.85 15.78 -16.48
N TRP A 420 -4.14 15.28 -15.27
CA TRP A 420 -3.20 15.34 -14.15
C TRP A 420 -1.92 14.56 -14.47
N LEU A 421 -2.07 13.35 -15.00
CA LEU A 421 -0.97 12.49 -15.39
C LEU A 421 -0.10 13.11 -16.47
N GLU A 422 -0.71 13.71 -17.47
CA GLU A 422 0.01 14.33 -18.57
C GLU A 422 0.62 15.67 -18.16
N GLY A 423 -0.19 16.58 -17.62
CA GLY A 423 0.24 17.94 -17.27
C GLY A 423 1.14 17.99 -16.03
N THR A 424 0.65 17.46 -14.90
CA THR A 424 1.35 17.55 -13.62
C THR A 424 2.50 16.57 -13.52
N TYR A 425 2.23 15.28 -13.78
CA TYR A 425 3.20 14.22 -13.51
C TYR A 425 4.28 14.11 -14.60
N ARG A 426 3.89 14.08 -15.88
CA ARG A 426 4.86 13.91 -16.99
C ARG A 426 5.51 15.22 -17.42
N ASN A 427 4.70 16.25 -17.64
CA ASN A 427 5.16 17.52 -18.22
C ASN A 427 5.60 18.53 -17.16
N HIS A 428 5.36 18.25 -15.87
CA HIS A 428 5.71 19.12 -14.74
C HIS A 428 5.10 20.54 -14.86
N ASP A 429 3.95 20.66 -15.52
CA ASP A 429 3.27 21.94 -15.73
C ASP A 429 2.26 22.22 -14.62
N TYR A 430 2.79 22.60 -13.46
CA TYR A 430 2.02 22.99 -12.27
C TYR A 430 2.94 23.78 -11.32
N ASP A 431 2.35 24.50 -10.36
CA ASP A 431 3.09 25.06 -9.23
C ASP A 431 2.87 24.22 -7.97
N LEU A 432 1.60 24.02 -7.60
CA LEU A 432 1.17 23.20 -6.46
C LEU A 432 0.14 22.16 -6.93
N SER A 433 0.10 20.99 -6.26
CA SER A 433 -0.97 20.00 -6.46
C SER A 433 -1.28 19.27 -5.16
N ILE A 434 -2.54 18.91 -4.91
CA ILE A 434 -2.91 18.07 -3.77
C ILE A 434 -3.06 16.63 -4.25
N ILE A 435 -2.32 15.72 -3.64
CA ILE A 435 -2.30 14.31 -4.01
C ILE A 435 -2.06 13.43 -2.79
N SER A 436 -2.49 12.18 -2.85
CA SER A 436 -2.15 11.14 -1.89
C SER A 436 -1.29 10.07 -2.53
N HIS A 437 -0.09 9.87 -2.01
CA HIS A 437 0.79 8.76 -2.35
C HIS A 437 0.42 7.57 -1.49
N VAL A 438 0.04 6.48 -2.12
CA VAL A 438 -0.47 5.27 -1.43
C VAL A 438 0.59 4.15 -1.30
N GLU A 439 1.68 4.29 -2.01
CA GLU A 439 2.77 3.33 -2.01
C GLU A 439 3.49 3.34 -0.65
N PRO A 440 3.68 2.19 0.01
CA PRO A 440 4.35 2.14 1.31
C PRO A 440 5.84 2.49 1.23
N LEU A 441 6.49 2.18 0.11
CA LEU A 441 7.95 2.21 -0.09
C LEU A 441 8.33 3.14 -1.24
N ASP A 442 8.05 4.44 -1.12
CA ASP A 442 8.24 5.41 -2.20
C ASP A 442 9.26 6.53 -1.92
N LEU A 443 10.05 6.40 -0.83
CA LEU A 443 11.13 7.34 -0.51
C LEU A 443 12.17 7.46 -1.64
N GLY A 444 12.39 6.40 -2.42
CA GLY A 444 13.26 6.40 -3.59
C GLY A 444 12.85 7.41 -4.69
N ASN A 445 11.63 7.89 -4.67
CA ASN A 445 11.19 8.92 -5.61
C ASN A 445 11.90 10.26 -5.40
N PHE A 446 12.43 10.52 -4.20
CA PHE A 446 13.20 11.73 -3.90
C PHE A 446 14.63 11.72 -4.45
N THR A 447 15.14 10.55 -4.88
CA THR A 447 16.45 10.44 -5.57
C THR A 447 16.33 10.64 -7.09
N LYS A 448 15.10 10.72 -7.64
CA LYS A 448 14.87 10.84 -9.07
C LYS A 448 14.73 12.31 -9.46
N PRO A 449 15.73 12.91 -10.14
CA PRO A 449 15.71 14.33 -10.47
C PRO A 449 14.57 14.71 -11.43
N ASP A 450 14.08 13.72 -12.19
CA ASP A 450 12.98 13.89 -13.15
C ASP A 450 11.62 13.51 -12.57
N TYR A 451 11.55 13.14 -11.28
CA TYR A 451 10.25 12.96 -10.64
C TYR A 451 9.48 14.28 -10.60
N TYR A 452 8.17 14.24 -10.59
CA TYR A 452 7.36 15.41 -10.93
C TYR A 452 7.58 16.63 -10.01
N TRP A 453 7.97 16.46 -8.74
CA TRP A 453 8.32 17.59 -7.87
C TRP A 453 9.73 18.19 -8.09
N GLY A 454 10.66 17.46 -8.73
CA GLY A 454 11.97 17.98 -9.13
C GLY A 454 12.94 18.28 -7.99
N TYR A 455 12.82 17.58 -6.86
CA TYR A 455 13.76 17.69 -5.75
C TYR A 455 15.14 17.16 -6.12
N ARG A 456 16.20 17.85 -5.63
CA ARG A 456 17.59 17.45 -5.85
C ARG A 456 18.39 17.72 -4.57
N SER A 457 18.98 16.68 -3.99
CA SER A 457 19.82 16.80 -2.79
C SER A 457 20.83 15.66 -2.74
N SER A 458 22.11 15.99 -2.93
CA SER A 458 23.21 15.02 -2.79
C SER A 458 23.28 14.43 -1.39
N ARG A 459 22.89 15.20 -0.37
CA ARG A 459 22.79 14.73 1.03
C ARG A 459 21.70 13.67 1.17
N PHE A 460 20.52 13.90 0.57
CA PHE A 460 19.45 12.90 0.54
C PHE A 460 19.88 11.64 -0.19
N ASP A 461 20.48 11.79 -1.37
CA ASP A 461 20.94 10.65 -2.18
C ASP A 461 21.99 9.80 -1.44
N ALA A 462 22.88 10.44 -0.66
CA ALA A 462 23.87 9.74 0.15
C ALA A 462 23.21 8.97 1.31
N LEU A 463 22.31 9.61 2.06
CA LEU A 463 21.56 8.95 3.16
C LEU A 463 20.68 7.82 2.66
N TYR A 464 19.99 8.03 1.54
CA TYR A 464 19.11 7.02 0.97
C TYR A 464 19.88 5.78 0.50
N ARG A 465 21.07 5.97 -0.12
CA ARG A 465 21.92 4.83 -0.48
C ARG A 465 22.35 4.01 0.74
N GLN A 466 22.70 4.66 1.85
CA GLN A 466 23.03 3.96 3.10
C GLN A 466 21.79 3.24 3.65
N LEU A 467 20.63 3.91 3.69
CA LEU A 467 19.39 3.35 4.19
C LEU A 467 19.00 2.03 3.49
N VAL A 468 19.02 2.03 2.15
CA VAL A 468 18.57 0.84 1.39
C VAL A 468 19.56 -0.32 1.41
N THR A 469 20.81 -0.09 1.83
CA THR A 469 21.83 -1.13 1.95
C THR A 469 22.14 -1.49 3.40
N ALA A 470 21.51 -0.84 4.38
CA ALA A 470 21.72 -1.15 5.79
C ALA A 470 21.15 -2.53 6.13
N VAL A 471 22.01 -3.42 6.59
CA VAL A 471 21.65 -4.78 7.03
C VAL A 471 21.35 -4.84 8.53
N ASN A 472 21.85 -3.88 9.31
CA ASN A 472 21.59 -3.77 10.74
C ASN A 472 20.33 -2.94 10.99
N GLU A 473 19.37 -3.48 11.73
CA GLU A 473 18.06 -2.84 11.99
C GLU A 473 18.19 -1.50 12.71
N LYS A 474 19.05 -1.41 13.73
CA LYS A 474 19.26 -0.16 14.47
C LYS A 474 19.83 0.92 13.56
N GLU A 475 20.85 0.60 12.77
CA GLU A 475 21.45 1.52 11.79
C GLU A 475 20.40 1.97 10.77
N ARG A 476 19.58 1.05 10.28
CA ARG A 476 18.51 1.32 9.32
C ARG A 476 17.49 2.32 9.89
N LEU A 477 17.04 2.10 11.14
CA LEU A 477 16.10 3.01 11.81
C LEU A 477 16.71 4.40 12.05
N ASP A 478 17.99 4.47 12.44
CA ASP A 478 18.70 5.73 12.62
C ASP A 478 18.84 6.50 11.28
N LEU A 479 19.13 5.81 10.19
CA LEU A 479 19.19 6.40 8.85
C LEU A 479 17.81 6.85 8.36
N LEU A 480 16.77 6.06 8.62
CA LEU A 480 15.40 6.39 8.28
C LEU A 480 14.91 7.64 9.04
N ALA A 481 15.28 7.79 10.31
CA ALA A 481 15.01 9.01 11.07
C ALA A 481 15.70 10.24 10.47
N GLN A 482 16.96 10.10 10.04
CA GLN A 482 17.70 11.17 9.38
C GLN A 482 17.08 11.55 8.03
N VAL A 483 16.63 10.58 7.24
CA VAL A 483 15.92 10.80 5.97
C VAL A 483 14.63 11.59 6.19
N GLN A 484 13.80 11.19 7.17
CA GLN A 484 12.56 11.89 7.51
C GLN A 484 12.83 13.33 7.96
N LYS A 485 13.83 13.53 8.81
CA LYS A 485 14.26 14.86 9.29
C LYS A 485 14.71 15.72 8.13
N LEU A 486 15.56 15.22 7.25
CA LEU A 486 16.07 15.98 6.10
C LEU A 486 14.95 16.43 5.16
N LEU A 487 14.01 15.52 4.83
CA LEU A 487 12.86 15.87 4.00
C LEU A 487 12.00 16.96 4.63
N ALA A 488 11.77 16.89 5.94
CA ALA A 488 11.01 17.89 6.68
C ALA A 488 11.74 19.25 6.73
N GLU A 489 13.05 19.26 7.01
CA GLU A 489 13.88 20.47 7.06
C GLU A 489 14.01 21.15 5.69
N ASP A 490 14.20 20.38 4.62
CA ASP A 490 14.25 20.88 3.24
C ASP A 490 12.86 21.30 2.73
N CYS A 491 11.81 20.99 3.51
CA CYS A 491 10.43 21.27 3.16
C CYS A 491 10.14 20.92 1.70
N VAL A 492 10.48 19.67 1.32
CA VAL A 492 10.39 19.25 -0.09
C VAL A 492 8.95 19.33 -0.58
N LEU A 493 8.01 18.97 0.29
CA LEU A 493 6.57 19.00 0.08
C LEU A 493 5.91 19.59 1.33
N ALA A 494 4.68 20.06 1.26
CA ALA A 494 3.91 20.33 2.46
C ALA A 494 3.06 19.10 2.78
N TRP A 495 3.56 18.26 3.68
CA TRP A 495 2.84 17.08 4.15
C TRP A 495 1.63 17.47 4.98
N LEU A 496 0.51 16.81 4.76
CA LEU A 496 -0.76 17.11 5.39
C LEU A 496 -1.14 16.03 6.42
N TYR A 497 -1.46 14.84 5.95
CA TYR A 497 -1.91 13.77 6.83
C TYR A 497 -1.78 12.39 6.18
N GLN A 498 -1.70 11.36 7.03
CA GLN A 498 -1.99 9.98 6.71
C GLN A 498 -3.52 9.80 6.73
N PRO A 499 -4.18 9.41 5.63
CA PRO A 499 -5.60 9.04 5.68
C PRO A 499 -5.77 7.69 6.37
N HIS A 500 -6.81 7.57 7.19
CA HIS A 500 -7.23 6.28 7.74
C HIS A 500 -8.26 5.62 6.82
N TRP A 501 -8.18 4.31 6.69
CA TRP A 501 -9.19 3.51 6.01
C TRP A 501 -10.30 3.13 6.99
N VAL A 502 -11.54 3.31 6.57
CA VAL A 502 -12.71 2.97 7.39
C VAL A 502 -13.40 1.77 6.79
N SER A 503 -13.42 0.67 7.53
CA SER A 503 -14.13 -0.55 7.18
C SER A 503 -15.37 -0.70 8.05
N VAL A 504 -16.45 -1.20 7.47
CA VAL A 504 -17.68 -1.54 8.19
C VAL A 504 -17.95 -3.01 8.03
N ALA A 505 -18.21 -3.70 9.13
CA ALA A 505 -18.49 -5.14 9.11
C ALA A 505 -19.58 -5.51 10.12
N ARG A 506 -20.19 -6.67 9.94
CA ARG A 506 -21.04 -7.27 10.95
C ARG A 506 -20.32 -7.36 12.28
N LYS A 507 -21.02 -7.10 13.38
CA LYS A 507 -20.47 -7.19 14.73
C LYS A 507 -19.88 -8.58 15.01
N SER A 508 -20.47 -9.61 14.43
CA SER A 508 -20.04 -11.02 14.53
C SER A 508 -18.91 -11.41 13.59
N LEU A 509 -18.35 -10.51 12.79
CA LEU A 509 -17.18 -10.79 11.94
C LEU A 509 -15.92 -10.27 12.65
N ALA A 510 -15.00 -11.16 12.99
CA ALA A 510 -13.71 -10.82 13.60
C ALA A 510 -12.56 -10.96 12.58
N GLY A 511 -11.37 -10.44 12.94
CA GLY A 511 -10.13 -10.59 12.16
C GLY A 511 -9.93 -9.57 11.07
N LEU A 512 -10.67 -8.45 11.08
CA LEU A 512 -10.37 -7.29 10.25
C LEU A 512 -9.08 -6.63 10.73
N TRP A 513 -8.25 -6.20 9.79
CA TRP A 513 -7.01 -5.51 10.11
C TRP A 513 -7.27 -4.08 10.60
N ASP A 514 -6.64 -3.71 11.70
CA ASP A 514 -6.62 -2.36 12.27
C ASP A 514 -5.47 -1.50 11.73
N ASP A 515 -4.56 -2.09 10.97
CA ASP A 515 -3.51 -1.44 10.20
C ASP A 515 -3.32 -2.17 8.86
N MET A 516 -3.36 -1.43 7.76
CA MET A 516 -3.27 -1.97 6.41
C MET A 516 -1.99 -1.48 5.73
N PRO A 517 -0.88 -2.24 5.82
CA PRO A 517 0.37 -1.86 5.16
C PRO A 517 0.27 -1.95 3.63
N MET A 518 -0.69 -2.69 3.13
CA MET A 518 -1.01 -2.84 1.71
C MET A 518 -2.50 -3.10 1.51
N LEU A 519 -2.99 -2.97 0.27
CA LEU A 519 -4.38 -3.23 -0.07
C LEU A 519 -4.60 -4.73 -0.30
N VAL A 520 -5.17 -5.40 0.69
CA VAL A 520 -5.51 -6.83 0.66
C VAL A 520 -6.78 -7.08 1.48
N ASN A 521 -7.57 -8.06 1.10
CA ASN A 521 -8.62 -8.63 1.94
C ASN A 521 -8.18 -10.05 2.34
N ASP A 522 -7.37 -10.15 3.38
CA ASP A 522 -6.86 -11.44 3.86
C ASP A 522 -7.97 -12.23 4.56
N LEU A 523 -8.61 -13.14 3.83
CA LEU A 523 -9.70 -13.97 4.33
C LEU A 523 -9.24 -15.00 5.37
N ARG A 524 -7.95 -15.25 5.49
CA ARG A 524 -7.39 -16.19 6.48
C ARG A 524 -7.48 -15.64 7.89
N SER A 525 -7.42 -14.32 8.04
CA SER A 525 -7.56 -13.66 9.34
C SER A 525 -9.02 -13.55 9.79
N MET A 526 -9.97 -13.53 8.85
CA MET A 526 -11.37 -13.27 9.12
C MET A 526 -12.12 -14.54 9.54
N ARG A 527 -13.08 -14.39 10.46
CA ARG A 527 -13.96 -15.49 10.90
C ARG A 527 -15.25 -14.96 11.50
N TRP A 528 -16.32 -15.77 11.42
CA TRP A 528 -17.52 -15.52 12.18
C TRP A 528 -17.28 -15.89 13.65
N VAL A 529 -17.71 -15.01 14.55
CA VAL A 529 -17.76 -15.27 15.99
C VAL A 529 -19.21 -15.30 16.45
N SER A 530 -19.49 -16.14 17.45
CA SER A 530 -20.82 -16.32 18.04
C SER A 530 -21.27 -15.09 18.81
#